data_3f7f6a5f8d9e0cc172da8d5a011e51ae
#
_entry.id   3f7f6a5f8d9e0cc172da8d5a011e51ae
#
_cell.length_a   1.000
_cell.length_b   1.000
_cell.length_c   1.000
_cell.angle_alpha   90.00
_cell.angle_beta   90.00
_cell.angle_gamma   90.00
#
_symmetry.space_group_name_H-M   'P 1'
#
loop_
_entity.id
_entity.type
_entity.pdbx_description
1 polymer ?
#
loop_
_entity_poly.entity_id
_entity_poly.type
_entity_poly.pdbx_seq_one_letter_code
_entity_poly.pdbx_strand_id
1 'polypeptide(L)'
;WNGRATGPNNIGPYDPESVESFEIGFKSIWADNTFQLNASVFTVDYTDKQEDVVLPGTDGAVTLTIVQNAAAVSVDGLELETVWIPTTGLTLTANLGILDAGYDDYTVIDGAGNSLDKSGLDLRRAPEMTLALGILHEKDLSNGDFIVTSINYRWKDDYCISANNKGISSHYGANPACNEAFGILDASLSYETENLRVSLFGKNLTDEDYILHFLDVAAGYSASSATNPSPVYTPGLWSFGTVNRPRHFGVELEFKF
;
A
#
# COMPACT_ATOMS: atom_id res chain seq x y z
N TRP A 1 -5.71 -19.16 18.25
CA TRP A 1 -6.95 -18.63 18.85
C TRP A 1 -7.36 -17.38 18.08
N ASN A 2 -8.59 -17.36 17.60
CA ASN A 2 -9.13 -16.24 16.85
C ASN A 2 -9.45 -15.08 17.80
N GLY A 3 -8.49 -14.15 17.97
CA GLY A 3 -8.64 -12.97 18.83
C GLY A 3 -9.67 -11.93 18.33
N ARG A 4 -10.26 -12.14 17.15
CA ARG A 4 -11.29 -11.28 16.56
C ARG A 4 -12.69 -11.88 16.57
N ALA A 5 -12.83 -13.09 17.13
CA ALA A 5 -14.13 -13.74 17.23
C ALA A 5 -15.08 -12.90 18.12
N THR A 6 -16.23 -12.54 17.57
CA THR A 6 -17.24 -11.71 18.24
C THR A 6 -18.30 -12.53 18.97
N GLY A 7 -18.18 -13.86 19.00
CA GLY A 7 -19.12 -14.75 19.69
C GLY A 7 -18.50 -16.09 20.08
N PRO A 8 -19.03 -16.76 21.11
CA PRO A 8 -18.45 -17.99 21.66
C PRO A 8 -18.42 -19.16 20.69
N ASN A 9 -19.27 -19.16 19.68
CA ASN A 9 -19.34 -20.21 18.66
C ASN A 9 -18.32 -20.05 17.53
N ASN A 10 -17.56 -18.97 17.54
CA ASN A 10 -16.63 -18.59 16.48
C ASN A 10 -15.17 -18.56 16.94
N ILE A 11 -14.93 -18.99 18.16
CA ILE A 11 -13.60 -19.15 18.71
C ILE A 11 -13.06 -20.51 18.24
N GLY A 12 -12.74 -20.59 16.94
CA GLY A 12 -12.06 -21.76 16.37
C GLY A 12 -10.55 -21.54 16.28
N PRO A 13 -9.75 -22.62 16.31
CA PRO A 13 -8.38 -22.55 15.88
C PRO A 13 -8.33 -22.26 14.38
N TYR A 14 -7.28 -21.62 13.94
CA TYR A 14 -6.83 -21.60 12.56
C TYR A 14 -5.43 -22.22 12.49
N ASP A 15 -5.10 -22.80 11.35
CA ASP A 15 -3.83 -23.47 11.13
C ASP A 15 -2.72 -22.46 10.78
N PRO A 16 -1.44 -22.83 10.89
CA PRO A 16 -0.35 -22.00 10.41
C PRO A 16 -0.43 -21.75 8.92
N GLU A 17 -0.08 -20.57 8.47
CA GLU A 17 0.22 -20.29 7.06
C GLU A 17 1.68 -20.64 6.75
N SER A 18 1.98 -20.98 5.50
CA SER A 18 3.32 -21.24 5.02
C SER A 18 3.68 -20.27 3.90
N VAL A 19 4.94 -19.85 3.89
CA VAL A 19 5.50 -18.96 2.86
C VAL A 19 6.78 -19.56 2.33
N GLU A 20 6.86 -19.71 1.01
CA GLU A 20 8.10 -20.03 0.31
C GLU A 20 8.48 -18.83 -0.55
N SER A 21 9.75 -18.44 -0.52
CA SER A 21 10.24 -17.35 -1.37
C SER A 21 11.59 -17.67 -1.97
N PHE A 22 11.76 -17.23 -3.20
CA PHE A 22 13.03 -17.29 -3.91
C PHE A 22 13.34 -15.93 -4.49
N GLU A 23 14.57 -15.45 -4.27
CA GLU A 23 15.05 -14.18 -4.76
C GLU A 23 16.43 -14.33 -5.40
N ILE A 24 16.63 -13.63 -6.51
CA ILE A 24 17.92 -13.44 -7.15
C ILE A 24 18.16 -11.95 -7.36
N GLY A 25 19.33 -11.47 -6.93
CA GLY A 25 19.61 -10.05 -7.06
C GLY A 25 21.10 -9.78 -7.24
N PHE A 26 21.41 -8.57 -7.64
CA PHE A 26 22.78 -8.06 -7.68
C PHE A 26 22.85 -6.65 -7.09
N LYS A 27 24.04 -6.31 -6.56
CA LYS A 27 24.37 -4.97 -6.09
C LYS A 27 25.64 -4.54 -6.79
N SER A 28 25.66 -3.34 -7.34
CA SER A 28 26.78 -2.88 -8.16
C SER A 28 27.07 -1.39 -7.93
N ILE A 29 28.35 -1.05 -7.99
CA ILE A 29 28.85 0.32 -7.88
C ILE A 29 29.78 0.57 -9.05
N TRP A 30 29.59 1.69 -9.75
CA TRP A 30 30.25 2.03 -11.00
C TRP A 30 30.78 3.46 -10.97
N ALA A 31 31.58 3.83 -11.99
CA ALA A 31 32.00 5.19 -12.25
C ALA A 31 32.60 5.87 -11.00
N ASP A 32 33.66 5.25 -10.44
CA ASP A 32 34.35 5.73 -9.25
C ASP A 32 33.44 6.02 -8.05
N ASN A 33 32.48 5.11 -7.80
CA ASN A 33 31.47 5.20 -6.74
C ASN A 33 30.40 6.29 -6.93
N THR A 34 30.28 6.86 -8.13
CA THR A 34 29.24 7.88 -8.38
C THR A 34 27.93 7.30 -8.86
N PHE A 35 27.90 6.03 -9.27
CA PHE A 35 26.67 5.36 -9.71
C PHE A 35 26.52 4.00 -9.03
N GLN A 36 25.40 3.81 -8.34
CA GLN A 36 24.99 2.55 -7.72
C GLN A 36 23.71 2.06 -8.37
N LEU A 37 23.67 0.77 -8.70
CA LEU A 37 22.48 0.07 -9.16
C LEU A 37 22.35 -1.25 -8.39
N ASN A 38 21.21 -1.44 -7.74
CA ASN A 38 20.79 -2.70 -7.16
C ASN A 38 19.55 -3.17 -7.92
N ALA A 39 19.45 -4.46 -8.16
CA ALA A 39 18.27 -5.07 -8.78
C ALA A 39 18.02 -6.42 -8.17
N SER A 40 16.74 -6.79 -7.99
CA SER A 40 16.31 -8.12 -7.62
C SER A 40 15.05 -8.53 -8.37
N VAL A 41 14.92 -9.83 -8.60
CA VAL A 41 13.69 -10.50 -9.03
C VAL A 41 13.37 -11.56 -7.99
N PHE A 42 12.09 -11.70 -7.66
CA PHE A 42 11.65 -12.62 -6.64
C PHE A 42 10.30 -13.24 -6.98
N THR A 43 10.06 -14.40 -6.39
CA THR A 43 8.76 -15.06 -6.35
C THR A 43 8.46 -15.47 -4.92
N VAL A 44 7.20 -15.35 -4.53
CA VAL A 44 6.70 -15.71 -3.19
C VAL A 44 5.38 -16.45 -3.32
N ASP A 45 5.32 -17.63 -2.73
CA ASP A 45 4.12 -18.45 -2.67
C ASP A 45 3.63 -18.56 -1.23
N TYR A 46 2.37 -18.19 -0.99
CA TYR A 46 1.66 -18.39 0.27
C TYR A 46 0.68 -19.56 0.13
N THR A 47 0.73 -20.48 1.08
CA THR A 47 -0.26 -21.54 1.24
C THR A 47 -0.95 -21.41 2.59
N ASP A 48 -2.23 -21.74 2.63
CA ASP A 48 -3.07 -21.66 3.83
C ASP A 48 -3.07 -20.25 4.46
N LYS A 49 -3.00 -19.22 3.61
CA LYS A 49 -2.94 -17.82 4.04
C LYS A 49 -4.13 -17.48 4.91
N GLN A 50 -3.86 -16.86 6.05
CA GLN A 50 -4.88 -16.42 7.00
C GLN A 50 -5.51 -15.11 6.52
N GLU A 51 -6.84 -15.13 6.32
CA GLU A 51 -7.60 -13.95 5.94
C GLU A 51 -8.69 -13.63 6.96
N ASP A 52 -8.89 -12.32 7.20
CA ASP A 52 -10.04 -11.81 7.93
C ASP A 52 -11.29 -11.94 7.06
N VAL A 53 -12.21 -12.79 7.46
CA VAL A 53 -13.47 -13.03 6.76
C VAL A 53 -14.60 -12.36 7.53
N VAL A 54 -15.32 -11.47 6.87
CA VAL A 54 -16.53 -10.86 7.42
C VAL A 54 -17.72 -11.66 6.95
N LEU A 55 -18.43 -12.28 7.87
CA LEU A 55 -19.61 -13.09 7.62
C LEU A 55 -20.87 -12.36 8.09
N PRO A 56 -22.00 -12.46 7.37
CA PRO A 56 -23.28 -12.00 7.87
C PRO A 56 -23.68 -12.83 9.10
N GLY A 57 -24.16 -12.15 10.14
CA GLY A 57 -24.70 -12.80 11.31
C GLY A 57 -25.99 -13.57 10.98
N THR A 58 -26.20 -14.73 11.62
CA THR A 58 -27.35 -15.62 11.39
C THR A 58 -28.69 -14.99 11.79
N ASP A 59 -28.70 -13.95 12.60
CA ASP A 59 -29.91 -13.30 13.12
C ASP A 59 -30.11 -11.84 12.66
N GLY A 60 -29.45 -11.45 11.55
CA GLY A 60 -29.70 -10.18 10.86
C GLY A 60 -29.14 -8.93 11.55
N ALA A 61 -28.42 -9.07 12.65
CA ALA A 61 -28.01 -7.92 13.46
C ALA A 61 -26.50 -7.72 13.65
N VAL A 62 -25.66 -8.70 13.43
CA VAL A 62 -24.21 -8.58 13.70
C VAL A 62 -23.41 -9.25 12.60
N THR A 63 -22.51 -8.51 11.96
CA THR A 63 -21.44 -9.09 11.15
C THR A 63 -20.42 -9.75 12.07
N LEU A 64 -19.96 -10.91 11.66
CA LEU A 64 -18.98 -11.69 12.35
C LEU A 64 -17.65 -11.59 11.59
N THR A 65 -16.60 -11.18 12.26
CA THR A 65 -15.25 -11.26 11.70
C THR A 65 -14.55 -12.47 12.31
N ILE A 66 -14.08 -13.36 11.45
CA ILE A 66 -13.28 -14.53 11.82
C ILE A 66 -12.00 -14.58 10.99
N VAL A 67 -10.98 -15.26 11.48
CA VAL A 67 -9.81 -15.62 10.69
C VAL A 67 -9.99 -17.03 10.16
N GLN A 68 -9.75 -17.22 8.87
CA GLN A 68 -9.75 -18.54 8.21
C GLN A 68 -8.46 -18.70 7.41
N ASN A 69 -7.94 -19.92 7.32
CA ASN A 69 -6.96 -20.31 6.33
C ASN A 69 -7.70 -20.52 5.01
N ALA A 70 -7.81 -19.48 4.23
CA ALA A 70 -8.77 -19.40 3.14
C ALA A 70 -8.14 -19.12 1.78
N ALA A 71 -6.84 -18.82 1.73
CA ALA A 71 -6.24 -18.34 0.51
C ALA A 71 -4.87 -18.97 0.19
N ALA A 72 -4.62 -19.16 -1.10
CA ALA A 72 -3.30 -19.28 -1.69
C ALA A 72 -3.02 -18.00 -2.50
N VAL A 73 -1.79 -17.51 -2.42
CA VAL A 73 -1.37 -16.24 -3.06
C VAL A 73 0.00 -16.42 -3.67
N SER A 74 0.14 -15.98 -4.91
CA SER A 74 1.44 -15.84 -5.57
C SER A 74 1.79 -14.37 -5.76
N VAL A 75 3.08 -14.05 -5.64
CA VAL A 75 3.63 -12.72 -5.87
C VAL A 75 4.94 -12.85 -6.63
N ASP A 76 4.98 -12.36 -7.85
CA ASP A 76 6.21 -12.21 -8.64
C ASP A 76 6.60 -10.74 -8.69
N GLY A 77 7.90 -10.43 -8.58
CA GLY A 77 8.32 -9.05 -8.54
C GLY A 77 9.70 -8.77 -9.08
N LEU A 78 9.87 -7.49 -9.45
CA LEU A 78 11.14 -6.88 -9.80
C LEU A 78 11.32 -5.61 -8.97
N GLU A 79 12.51 -5.44 -8.40
CA GLU A 79 12.91 -4.20 -7.71
C GLU A 79 14.19 -3.65 -8.31
N LEU A 80 14.21 -2.34 -8.54
CA LEU A 80 15.39 -1.59 -8.96
C LEU A 80 15.58 -0.41 -8.02
N GLU A 81 16.83 -0.24 -7.56
CA GLU A 81 17.24 0.91 -6.75
C GLU A 81 18.47 1.54 -7.38
N THR A 82 18.45 2.84 -7.58
CA THR A 82 19.54 3.58 -8.21
C THR A 82 19.88 4.82 -7.39
N VAL A 83 21.18 5.04 -7.21
CA VAL A 83 21.74 6.29 -6.70
C VAL A 83 22.79 6.77 -7.69
N TRP A 84 22.68 8.01 -8.13
CA TRP A 84 23.64 8.63 -9.03
C TRP A 84 24.09 10.00 -8.52
N ILE A 85 25.40 10.19 -8.45
CA ILE A 85 26.06 11.44 -8.03
C ILE A 85 26.82 12.01 -9.26
N PRO A 86 26.10 12.67 -10.22
CA PRO A 86 26.71 13.14 -11.46
C PRO A 86 27.79 14.22 -11.25
N THR A 87 27.66 14.95 -10.16
CA THR A 87 28.62 15.99 -9.76
C THR A 87 28.56 16.18 -8.25
N THR A 88 29.60 16.77 -7.68
CA THR A 88 29.64 17.09 -6.25
C THR A 88 28.42 17.90 -5.85
N GLY A 89 27.78 17.51 -4.75
CA GLY A 89 26.60 18.17 -4.20
C GLY A 89 25.28 17.81 -4.90
N LEU A 90 25.25 17.01 -5.97
CA LEU A 90 24.02 16.56 -6.62
C LEU A 90 23.88 15.05 -6.50
N THR A 91 22.81 14.62 -5.83
CA THR A 91 22.41 13.21 -5.73
C THR A 91 21.05 13.01 -6.37
N LEU A 92 20.96 12.05 -7.27
CA LEU A 92 19.73 11.60 -7.91
C LEU A 92 19.42 10.17 -7.45
N THR A 93 18.18 9.90 -7.12
CA THR A 93 17.71 8.57 -6.75
C THR A 93 16.53 8.16 -7.62
N ALA A 94 16.46 6.88 -7.98
CA ALA A 94 15.31 6.30 -8.67
C ALA A 94 15.09 4.87 -8.17
N ASN A 95 13.89 4.59 -7.68
CA ASN A 95 13.47 3.27 -7.23
C ASN A 95 12.22 2.87 -7.99
N LEU A 96 12.20 1.65 -8.50
CA LEU A 96 11.09 1.06 -9.23
C LEU A 96 10.77 -0.30 -8.62
N GLY A 97 9.50 -0.54 -8.30
CA GLY A 97 8.95 -1.84 -7.97
C GLY A 97 7.88 -2.21 -8.98
N ILE A 98 7.93 -3.44 -9.46
CA ILE A 98 6.91 -4.05 -10.31
C ILE A 98 6.47 -5.33 -9.64
N LEU A 99 5.15 -5.52 -9.50
CA LEU A 99 4.54 -6.70 -8.89
C LEU A 99 3.49 -7.28 -9.83
N ASP A 100 3.48 -8.61 -9.91
CA ASP A 100 2.33 -9.40 -10.34
C ASP A 100 1.91 -10.21 -9.13
N ALA A 101 0.76 -9.87 -8.54
CA ALA A 101 0.32 -10.41 -7.27
C ALA A 101 -1.18 -10.70 -7.27
N GLY A 102 -1.56 -11.94 -6.91
CA GLY A 102 -2.95 -12.34 -6.93
C GLY A 102 -3.27 -13.53 -6.03
N TYR A 103 -4.56 -13.80 -5.91
CA TYR A 103 -5.05 -15.01 -5.28
C TYR A 103 -5.10 -16.14 -6.30
N ASP A 104 -4.37 -17.24 -6.05
CA ASP A 104 -4.48 -18.49 -6.80
C ASP A 104 -5.75 -19.25 -6.39
N ASP A 105 -6.07 -19.18 -5.10
CA ASP A 105 -7.32 -19.67 -4.52
C ASP A 105 -7.70 -18.75 -3.34
N TYR A 106 -8.97 -18.41 -3.23
CA TYR A 106 -9.52 -17.72 -2.07
C TYR A 106 -10.94 -18.16 -1.84
N THR A 107 -11.09 -19.24 -1.10
CA THR A 107 -12.38 -19.84 -0.78
C THR A 107 -12.69 -19.67 0.70
N VAL A 108 -13.81 -19.05 1.01
CA VAL A 108 -14.31 -18.86 2.38
C VAL A 108 -15.58 -19.66 2.61
N ILE A 109 -15.80 -20.08 3.85
CA ILE A 109 -17.03 -20.72 4.28
C ILE A 109 -17.88 -19.69 5.04
N ASP A 110 -19.09 -19.46 4.57
CA ASP A 110 -20.03 -18.55 5.23
C ASP A 110 -20.63 -19.15 6.51
N GLY A 111 -21.36 -18.32 7.28
CA GLY A 111 -22.02 -18.76 8.52
C GLY A 111 -23.10 -19.83 8.35
N ALA A 112 -23.54 -20.11 7.14
CA ALA A 112 -24.48 -21.16 6.78
C ALA A 112 -23.81 -22.44 6.27
N GLY A 113 -22.46 -22.41 6.14
CA GLY A 113 -21.66 -23.54 5.65
C GLY A 113 -21.51 -23.59 4.12
N ASN A 114 -21.87 -22.52 3.40
CA ASN A 114 -21.68 -22.45 1.95
C ASN A 114 -20.27 -21.99 1.62
N SER A 115 -19.70 -22.59 0.57
CA SER A 115 -18.43 -22.16 0.00
C SER A 115 -18.62 -20.93 -0.89
N LEU A 116 -17.78 -19.93 -0.73
CA LEU A 116 -17.78 -18.70 -1.50
C LEU A 116 -16.37 -18.47 -2.07
N ASP A 117 -16.26 -18.52 -3.39
CA ASP A 117 -15.02 -18.25 -4.12
C ASP A 117 -14.81 -16.73 -4.24
N LYS A 118 -13.66 -16.26 -3.78
CA LYS A 118 -13.21 -14.87 -3.82
C LYS A 118 -11.90 -14.67 -4.58
N SER A 119 -11.41 -15.67 -5.29
CA SER A 119 -10.15 -15.63 -6.03
C SER A 119 -10.09 -14.49 -7.06
N GLY A 120 -11.24 -14.05 -7.56
CA GLY A 120 -11.33 -12.91 -8.47
C GLY A 120 -11.16 -11.53 -7.83
N LEU A 121 -10.91 -11.43 -6.53
CA LEU A 121 -10.63 -10.16 -5.85
C LEU A 121 -9.15 -9.77 -6.04
N ASP A 122 -8.87 -8.47 -6.02
CA ASP A 122 -7.50 -7.98 -6.07
C ASP A 122 -6.82 -8.16 -4.69
N LEU A 123 -5.55 -8.52 -4.70
CA LEU A 123 -4.78 -8.57 -3.48
C LEU A 123 -4.65 -7.14 -2.92
N ARG A 124 -5.05 -6.96 -1.67
CA ARG A 124 -5.05 -5.63 -1.05
C ARG A 124 -3.64 -5.08 -0.90
N ARG A 125 -3.47 -3.78 -1.18
CA ARG A 125 -2.21 -3.03 -1.05
C ARG A 125 -1.05 -3.56 -1.90
N ALA A 126 -1.37 -4.18 -3.02
CA ALA A 126 -0.44 -4.70 -4.00
C ALA A 126 -0.57 -3.94 -5.33
N PRO A 127 -0.09 -2.69 -5.43
CA PRO A 127 -0.06 -1.98 -6.70
C PRO A 127 0.90 -2.67 -7.67
N GLU A 128 0.53 -2.77 -8.96
CA GLU A 128 1.38 -3.42 -9.97
C GLU A 128 2.69 -2.67 -10.17
N MET A 129 2.70 -1.34 -10.01
CA MET A 129 3.92 -0.55 -10.14
C MET A 129 4.02 0.54 -9.05
N THR A 130 5.24 0.74 -8.57
CA THR A 130 5.62 1.87 -7.72
C THR A 130 6.89 2.52 -8.25
N LEU A 131 6.94 3.86 -8.25
CA LEU A 131 8.10 4.64 -8.66
C LEU A 131 8.40 5.71 -7.60
N ALA A 132 9.68 5.84 -7.22
CA ALA A 132 10.13 6.95 -6.41
C ALA A 132 11.36 7.60 -7.06
N LEU A 133 11.29 8.92 -7.26
CA LEU A 133 12.35 9.73 -7.81
C LEU A 133 12.75 10.80 -6.79
N GLY A 134 14.05 10.99 -6.61
CA GLY A 134 14.59 11.97 -5.68
C GLY A 134 15.70 12.80 -6.29
N ILE A 135 15.72 14.08 -5.94
CA ILE A 135 16.81 15.01 -6.22
C ILE A 135 17.21 15.64 -4.89
N LEU A 136 18.46 15.51 -4.53
CA LEU A 136 19.07 16.26 -3.45
C LEU A 136 20.23 17.07 -4.05
N HIS A 137 20.18 18.38 -3.89
CA HIS A 137 21.23 19.28 -4.33
C HIS A 137 21.70 20.14 -3.17
N GLU A 138 22.97 19.98 -2.82
CA GLU A 138 23.69 20.75 -1.79
C GLU A 138 24.68 21.67 -2.48
N LYS A 139 24.53 22.96 -2.29
CA LYS A 139 25.37 23.97 -2.90
C LYS A 139 26.09 24.77 -1.83
N ASP A 140 27.42 24.69 -1.85
CA ASP A 140 28.29 25.56 -1.05
C ASP A 140 28.19 27.01 -1.53
N LEU A 141 28.08 27.93 -0.59
CA LEU A 141 28.17 29.34 -0.84
C LEU A 141 29.55 29.88 -0.43
N SER A 142 29.97 31.00 -1.06
CA SER A 142 31.30 31.57 -0.83
C SER A 142 31.55 32.09 0.60
N ASN A 143 30.49 32.22 1.38
CA ASN A 143 30.54 32.67 2.80
C ASN A 143 30.59 31.49 3.78
N GLY A 144 30.66 30.24 3.28
CA GLY A 144 30.67 29.02 4.11
C GLY A 144 29.30 28.49 4.50
N ASP A 145 28.23 29.10 4.03
CA ASP A 145 26.86 28.60 4.21
C ASP A 145 26.46 27.61 3.09
N PHE A 146 25.30 26.98 3.22
CA PHE A 146 24.79 26.01 2.27
C PHE A 146 23.38 26.33 1.82
N ILE A 147 23.07 25.98 0.57
CA ILE A 147 21.70 25.85 0.08
C ILE A 147 21.44 24.36 -0.18
N VAL A 148 20.41 23.82 0.44
CA VAL A 148 19.99 22.44 0.24
C VAL A 148 18.61 22.43 -0.40
N THR A 149 18.52 21.81 -1.57
CA THR A 149 17.26 21.61 -2.30
C THR A 149 16.94 20.13 -2.33
N SER A 150 15.71 19.77 -1.92
CA SER A 150 15.22 18.39 -2.02
C SER A 150 13.89 18.39 -2.78
N ILE A 151 13.80 17.50 -3.78
CA ILE A 151 12.58 17.25 -4.54
C ILE A 151 12.36 15.74 -4.56
N ASN A 152 11.16 15.31 -4.18
CA ASN A 152 10.79 13.89 -4.15
C ASN A 152 9.45 13.70 -4.84
N TYR A 153 9.42 12.82 -5.82
CA TYR A 153 8.20 12.39 -6.49
C TYR A 153 7.99 10.90 -6.23
N ARG A 154 6.80 10.53 -5.78
CA ARG A 154 6.40 9.14 -5.56
C ARG A 154 5.13 8.87 -6.32
N TRP A 155 5.19 7.93 -7.22
CA TRP A 155 4.04 7.45 -7.98
C TRP A 155 3.69 6.02 -7.55
N LYS A 156 2.42 5.74 -7.54
CA LYS A 156 1.87 4.43 -7.23
C LYS A 156 0.71 4.14 -8.18
N ASP A 157 0.68 2.94 -8.73
CA ASP A 157 -0.43 2.44 -9.54
C ASP A 157 -1.71 2.30 -8.73
N ASP A 158 -2.82 2.06 -9.38
CA ASP A 158 -4.06 1.78 -8.71
C ASP A 158 -3.93 0.54 -7.80
N TYR A 159 -4.61 0.57 -6.68
CA TYR A 159 -4.60 -0.54 -5.75
C TYR A 159 -5.80 -0.51 -4.81
N CYS A 160 -6.22 -1.69 -4.38
CA CYS A 160 -7.31 -1.81 -3.42
C CYS A 160 -6.78 -1.88 -1.98
N ILE A 161 -7.50 -1.22 -1.06
CA ILE A 161 -7.16 -1.15 0.38
C ILE A 161 -7.99 -2.10 1.22
N SER A 162 -9.13 -2.54 0.69
CA SER A 162 -10.02 -3.50 1.36
C SER A 162 -9.92 -4.87 0.71
N ALA A 163 -10.02 -5.92 1.50
CA ALA A 163 -10.10 -7.30 1.00
C ALA A 163 -11.41 -7.56 0.22
N ASN A 164 -12.44 -6.76 0.44
CA ASN A 164 -13.70 -6.80 -0.30
C ASN A 164 -13.73 -5.66 -1.30
N ASN A 165 -13.09 -5.82 -2.45
CA ASN A 165 -12.78 -4.71 -3.33
C ASN A 165 -13.49 -4.72 -4.70
N LYS A 166 -14.19 -5.79 -5.08
CA LYS A 166 -14.96 -5.86 -6.33
C LYS A 166 -16.47 -5.87 -6.07
N GLY A 167 -17.22 -5.23 -6.94
CA GLY A 167 -18.68 -5.18 -6.87
C GLY A 167 -19.24 -4.20 -5.83
N ILE A 168 -18.39 -3.36 -5.23
CA ILE A 168 -18.82 -2.32 -4.31
C ILE A 168 -19.40 -1.16 -5.11
N SER A 169 -20.73 -1.14 -5.28
CA SER A 169 -21.40 0.10 -5.67
C SER A 169 -21.66 0.91 -4.38
N SER A 170 -20.88 1.94 -4.14
CA SER A 170 -21.03 2.72 -2.93
C SER A 170 -21.76 4.03 -3.17
N HIS A 171 -22.28 4.60 -2.08
CA HIS A 171 -22.76 5.97 -2.02
C HIS A 171 -21.66 7.04 -2.29
N TYR A 172 -20.40 6.63 -2.36
CA TYR A 172 -19.21 7.49 -2.44
C TYR A 172 -18.48 7.43 -3.79
N GLY A 173 -19.07 6.81 -4.82
CA GLY A 173 -18.43 6.70 -6.14
C GLY A 173 -18.15 5.26 -6.56
N ALA A 174 -17.39 5.09 -7.62
CA ALA A 174 -17.33 3.82 -8.35
C ALA A 174 -16.63 2.68 -7.58
N ASN A 175 -15.73 2.92 -6.64
CA ASN A 175 -15.14 1.90 -5.77
C ASN A 175 -14.30 2.53 -4.65
N PRO A 176 -14.89 2.92 -3.50
CA PRO A 176 -14.16 3.58 -2.41
C PRO A 176 -13.17 2.65 -1.69
N ALA A 177 -13.16 1.38 -1.99
CA ALA A 177 -12.20 0.42 -1.44
C ALA A 177 -10.87 0.40 -2.21
N CYS A 178 -10.78 1.10 -3.35
CA CYS A 178 -9.59 1.17 -4.20
C CYS A 178 -9.23 2.62 -4.51
N ASN A 179 -7.95 2.88 -4.69
CA ASN A 179 -7.42 4.14 -5.17
C ASN A 179 -7.11 4.00 -6.67
N GLU A 180 -7.34 5.07 -7.43
CA GLU A 180 -6.75 5.21 -8.75
C GLU A 180 -5.24 5.46 -8.65
N ALA A 181 -4.51 5.32 -9.73
CA ALA A 181 -3.08 5.64 -9.77
C ALA A 181 -2.85 7.13 -9.46
N PHE A 182 -1.86 7.44 -8.62
CA PHE A 182 -1.57 8.81 -8.22
C PHE A 182 -0.07 9.06 -8.03
N GLY A 183 0.32 10.33 -8.07
CA GLY A 183 1.69 10.76 -7.86
C GLY A 183 1.81 11.96 -6.93
N ILE A 184 2.61 11.83 -5.88
CA ILE A 184 2.84 12.84 -4.85
C ILE A 184 4.18 13.51 -5.07
N LEU A 185 4.18 14.83 -5.20
CA LEU A 185 5.37 15.66 -5.27
C LEU A 185 5.58 16.41 -3.95
N ASP A 186 6.77 16.26 -3.37
CA ASP A 186 7.24 17.01 -2.21
C ASP A 186 8.49 17.81 -2.61
N ALA A 187 8.64 19.03 -2.11
CA ALA A 187 9.84 19.82 -2.32
C ALA A 187 10.21 20.64 -1.08
N SER A 188 11.51 20.89 -0.89
CA SER A 188 12.01 21.80 0.13
C SER A 188 13.24 22.55 -0.35
N LEU A 189 13.42 23.73 0.20
CA LEU A 189 14.59 24.59 0.01
C LEU A 189 15.03 25.07 1.39
N SER A 190 16.27 24.76 1.76
CA SER A 190 16.86 25.18 3.03
C SER A 190 18.08 26.06 2.82
N TYR A 191 18.22 27.07 3.65
CA TYR A 191 19.45 27.82 3.82
C TYR A 191 20.04 27.49 5.19
N GLU A 192 21.29 27.06 5.19
CA GLU A 192 22.00 26.58 6.38
C GLU A 192 23.25 27.41 6.64
N THR A 193 23.38 27.88 7.86
CA THR A 193 24.58 28.48 8.42
C THR A 193 25.13 27.58 9.53
N GLU A 194 26.25 27.96 10.17
CA GLU A 194 26.80 27.25 11.32
C GLU A 194 25.76 27.02 12.44
N ASN A 195 24.91 28.00 12.72
CA ASN A 195 24.01 28.02 13.87
C ASN A 195 22.51 28.05 13.52
N LEU A 196 22.15 28.24 12.27
CA LEU A 196 20.75 28.40 11.85
C LEU A 196 20.48 27.63 10.57
N ARG A 197 19.37 26.91 10.57
CA ARG A 197 18.76 26.37 9.36
C ARG A 197 17.36 26.93 9.20
N VAL A 198 17.08 27.47 8.02
CA VAL A 198 15.75 27.94 7.62
C VAL A 198 15.30 27.14 6.44
N SER A 199 14.20 26.42 6.57
CA SER A 199 13.65 25.58 5.50
C SER A 199 12.26 26.04 5.10
N LEU A 200 12.04 26.17 3.80
CA LEU A 200 10.71 26.28 3.19
C LEU A 200 10.37 24.91 2.62
N PHE A 201 9.17 24.42 2.88
CA PHE A 201 8.74 23.16 2.31
C PHE A 201 7.31 23.20 1.79
N GLY A 202 7.05 22.37 0.79
CA GLY A 202 5.72 22.05 0.31
C GLY A 202 5.57 20.52 0.22
N LYS A 203 4.45 20.04 0.72
CA LYS A 203 4.09 18.62 0.69
C LYS A 203 2.83 18.42 -0.11
N ASN A 204 2.76 17.27 -0.83
CA ASN A 204 1.65 16.98 -1.72
C ASN A 204 1.37 18.12 -2.71
N LEU A 205 2.42 18.60 -3.40
CA LEU A 205 2.32 19.74 -4.33
C LEU A 205 1.42 19.43 -5.53
N THR A 206 1.25 18.19 -5.88
CA THR A 206 0.32 17.67 -6.89
C THR A 206 -1.15 17.77 -6.46
N ASP A 207 -1.41 17.96 -5.16
CA ASP A 207 -2.75 18.08 -4.57
C ASP A 207 -3.60 16.83 -4.76
N GLU A 208 -2.96 15.66 -4.62
CA GLU A 208 -3.61 14.38 -4.75
C GLU A 208 -4.37 14.00 -3.49
N ASP A 209 -5.56 13.46 -3.68
CA ASP A 209 -6.38 12.90 -2.62
C ASP A 209 -6.49 11.39 -2.80
N TYR A 210 -6.08 10.61 -1.81
CA TYR A 210 -6.21 9.16 -1.81
C TYR A 210 -6.60 8.62 -0.45
N ILE A 211 -7.22 7.43 -0.44
CA ILE A 211 -7.75 6.81 0.76
C ILE A 211 -6.65 5.97 1.42
N LEU A 212 -6.39 6.24 2.71
CA LEU A 212 -5.42 5.50 3.53
C LEU A 212 -6.03 4.23 4.14
N HIS A 213 -7.27 4.35 4.62
CA HIS A 213 -8.03 3.27 5.23
C HIS A 213 -9.49 3.37 4.81
N PHE A 214 -10.08 2.22 4.57
CA PHE A 214 -11.49 2.08 4.31
C PHE A 214 -12.05 0.92 5.14
N LEU A 215 -13.14 1.16 5.84
CA LEU A 215 -13.88 0.17 6.60
C LEU A 215 -15.35 0.30 6.29
N ASP A 216 -15.96 -0.77 5.86
CA ASP A 216 -17.40 -0.87 5.67
C ASP A 216 -18.01 -1.69 6.80
N VAL A 217 -18.85 -1.05 7.62
CA VAL A 217 -19.42 -1.67 8.81
C VAL A 217 -20.72 -2.37 8.45
N ALA A 218 -20.83 -3.62 8.86
CA ALA A 218 -21.96 -4.50 8.56
C ALA A 218 -22.15 -4.81 7.06
N ALA A 219 -21.13 -4.56 6.24
CA ALA A 219 -21.09 -5.05 4.88
C ALA A 219 -20.91 -6.56 4.84
N GLY A 220 -21.50 -7.20 3.88
CA GLY A 220 -21.36 -8.64 3.67
C GLY A 220 -21.39 -8.99 2.18
N TYR A 221 -20.86 -10.15 1.87
CA TYR A 221 -21.15 -10.80 0.61
C TYR A 221 -22.35 -11.73 0.83
N SER A 222 -23.39 -11.58 0.03
CA SER A 222 -24.38 -12.63 -0.08
C SER A 222 -23.85 -13.71 -1.01
N ALA A 223 -24.10 -14.98 -0.65
CA ALA A 223 -23.82 -16.09 -1.53
C ALA A 223 -24.39 -15.82 -2.93
N SER A 224 -23.61 -16.12 -3.95
CA SER A 224 -24.11 -16.11 -5.32
C SER A 224 -25.34 -17.01 -5.41
N SER A 225 -26.39 -16.52 -6.04
CA SER A 225 -27.49 -17.40 -6.43
C SER A 225 -27.02 -18.30 -7.58
N ALA A 226 -27.69 -19.45 -7.79
CA ALA A 226 -27.41 -20.33 -8.92
C ALA A 226 -27.50 -19.62 -10.30
N THR A 227 -28.07 -18.43 -10.34
CA THR A 227 -28.21 -17.59 -11.53
C THR A 227 -27.19 -16.45 -11.63
N ASN A 228 -26.42 -16.19 -10.57
CA ASN A 228 -25.34 -15.20 -10.58
C ASN A 228 -24.13 -15.76 -9.80
N PRO A 229 -23.13 -16.30 -10.50
CA PRO A 229 -21.97 -16.93 -9.86
C PRO A 229 -21.01 -15.94 -9.19
N SER A 230 -21.19 -14.64 -9.38
CA SER A 230 -20.39 -13.64 -8.71
C SER A 230 -20.97 -13.30 -7.34
N PRO A 231 -20.15 -13.23 -6.26
CA PRO A 231 -20.62 -12.78 -4.96
C PRO A 231 -21.20 -11.37 -5.09
N VAL A 232 -22.42 -11.18 -4.56
CA VAL A 232 -23.06 -9.87 -4.53
C VAL A 232 -22.69 -9.19 -3.22
N TYR A 233 -21.94 -8.11 -3.32
CA TYR A 233 -21.64 -7.26 -2.19
C TYR A 233 -22.92 -6.55 -1.71
N THR A 234 -23.19 -6.66 -0.43
CA THR A 234 -24.26 -5.91 0.23
C THR A 234 -23.60 -4.75 1.00
N PRO A 235 -23.89 -3.49 0.62
CA PRO A 235 -23.36 -2.34 1.34
C PRO A 235 -23.68 -2.40 2.83
N GLY A 236 -22.72 -2.00 3.66
CA GLY A 236 -22.96 -1.85 5.08
C GLY A 236 -23.90 -0.70 5.42
N LEU A 237 -24.27 -0.61 6.69
CA LEU A 237 -25.08 0.50 7.20
C LEU A 237 -24.34 1.84 7.08
N TRP A 238 -23.02 1.81 7.14
CA TRP A 238 -22.15 2.98 7.08
C TRP A 238 -20.70 2.54 6.83
N SER A 239 -19.95 3.42 6.21
CA SER A 239 -18.53 3.22 5.91
C SER A 239 -17.71 4.40 6.40
N PHE A 240 -16.45 4.13 6.73
CA PHE A 240 -15.47 5.13 7.11
C PHE A 240 -14.30 5.08 6.16
N GLY A 241 -13.82 6.26 5.78
CA GLY A 241 -12.54 6.41 5.09
C GLY A 241 -11.67 7.44 5.80
N THR A 242 -10.37 7.21 5.82
CA THR A 242 -9.39 8.24 6.14
C THR A 242 -8.61 8.58 4.90
N VAL A 243 -8.43 9.85 4.62
CA VAL A 243 -7.69 10.36 3.47
C VAL A 243 -6.28 10.83 3.90
N ASN A 244 -5.40 10.97 2.93
CA ASN A 244 -4.08 11.55 3.12
C ASN A 244 -4.18 13.03 3.55
N ARG A 245 -3.04 13.61 3.91
CA ARG A 245 -2.96 15.06 4.16
C ARG A 245 -3.05 15.83 2.86
N PRO A 246 -3.85 16.91 2.78
CA PRO A 246 -3.91 17.77 1.63
C PRO A 246 -2.59 18.49 1.39
N ARG A 247 -2.46 19.17 0.24
CA ARG A 247 -1.33 20.03 -0.04
C ARG A 247 -1.14 21.07 1.08
N HIS A 248 0.08 21.17 1.56
CA HIS A 248 0.42 22.15 2.58
C HIS A 248 1.85 22.64 2.44
N PHE A 249 2.08 23.81 2.96
CA PHE A 249 3.37 24.49 2.96
C PHE A 249 3.76 24.88 4.38
N GLY A 250 5.03 25.00 4.64
CA GLY A 250 5.51 25.43 5.94
C GLY A 250 6.92 26.02 5.89
N VAL A 251 7.26 26.61 7.02
CA VAL A 251 8.61 27.12 7.33
C VAL A 251 9.08 26.40 8.59
N GLU A 252 10.29 25.91 8.56
CA GLU A 252 10.97 25.30 9.72
C GLU A 252 12.20 26.12 10.05
N LEU A 253 12.39 26.39 11.35
CA LEU A 253 13.55 27.09 11.89
C LEU A 253 14.23 26.16 12.91
N GLU A 254 15.50 25.86 12.68
CA GLU A 254 16.33 25.05 13.56
C GLU A 254 17.52 25.88 14.03
N PHE A 255 17.72 25.97 15.33
CA PHE A 255 18.88 26.61 15.96
C PHE A 255 19.80 25.56 16.55
N LYS A 256 21.10 25.64 16.23
CA LYS A 256 22.16 24.79 16.78
C LYS A 256 22.93 25.64 17.83
N PHE A 257 23.02 25.14 19.04
CA PHE A 257 23.69 25.81 20.17
C PHE A 257 25.04 25.16 20.47
#